data_c394b10975229ae002d760108bee331d
#
_entry.id   c394b10975229ae002d760108bee331d
#
_cell.length_a   1.000
_cell.length_b   1.000
_cell.length_c   1.000
_cell.angle_alpha   90.00
_cell.angle_beta   90.00
_cell.angle_gamma   90.00
#
_symmetry.space_group_name_H-M   'P 1'
#
loop_
_entity.id
_entity.type
_entity.pdbx_description
1 polymer ?
#
loop_
_entity_poly.entity_id
_entity_poly.type
_entity_poly.pdbx_seq_one_letter_code
_entity_poly.pdbx_strand_id
1 'polypeptide(L)'
;SACLVGSEMCIRDREDYLMGINFSRVLTLKYGNTISNYLKLQKGTVIAVGRVMTCVQGMIVKREREIRQFVETPFYRVLAKCSLGGSVFEAEWRAAEGSKYFASPKLYKENGFNKEEDARALIEQITEVKMPDTSRNLSVVPPADLVITGLEKKKENKSAPLLFNLAELQNECSRLFKISPDETLRITQELYEKKLVTYPRTDARVLSTAVAKEIYKNINGLRGYEPAAGYAAEILSGGSYKTIAKTKYTNDKQITDHYAIIPTGQTGAVRGLSAMALKVYDTIVKRFLAIFYPSAVYQKVAIIMKKDTESLFSSFKVLISEGYLKVAGIPASQNRGNKNNDDETEDVKCDAAMLELLQKLKKGDIIQAGEFFVKEGKTSPPKRYNSGSLILAMENAGQLIEDEELRAQIKGSGIGTSATRAEILKKLIDKGYIRLNGKTQIITPTLLGEMIYDVVAASIKYLLDPTLTASWEKGLTGVADSSISSREYLDKLEGYVTRRTLAVKQVNNQYMLRPYFDYAASFYK
;
A
#
# COMPACT_ATOMS: atom_id res chain seq x y z
N SER A 1 7.76 26.67 -25.40
CA SER A 1 6.29 26.77 -25.25
C SER A 1 5.98 27.87 -24.28
N ALA A 2 5.38 28.95 -24.79
CA ALA A 2 4.93 30.06 -23.97
C ALA A 2 3.84 29.55 -23.01
N CYS A 3 4.17 29.52 -21.73
CA CYS A 3 3.20 29.31 -20.67
C CYS A 3 2.19 30.45 -20.79
N LEU A 4 0.94 30.15 -21.11
CA LEU A 4 -0.11 31.17 -21.10
C LEU A 4 -0.21 31.72 -19.67
N VAL A 5 0.18 33.00 -19.51
CA VAL A 5 0.13 33.68 -18.21
C VAL A 5 -1.31 33.61 -17.69
N GLY A 6 -1.53 32.92 -16.58
CA GLY A 6 -2.86 32.68 -16.02
C GLY A 6 -3.40 31.26 -16.16
N SER A 7 -2.66 30.31 -16.78
CA SER A 7 -3.03 28.90 -16.74
C SER A 7 -2.85 28.32 -15.33
N GLU A 8 -3.69 27.36 -14.94
CA GLU A 8 -3.61 26.66 -13.65
C GLU A 8 -2.17 26.16 -13.34
N MET A 9 -1.48 25.65 -14.34
CA MET A 9 -0.09 25.17 -14.20
C MET A 9 0.89 26.27 -13.80
N CYS A 10 0.80 27.46 -14.40
CA CYS A 10 1.65 28.61 -14.04
C CYS A 10 1.36 29.12 -12.63
N ILE A 11 0.10 29.06 -12.22
CA ILE A 11 -0.31 29.49 -10.87
C ILE A 11 0.18 28.49 -9.83
N ARG A 12 0.14 27.19 -10.10
CA ARG A 12 0.69 26.13 -9.27
C ARG A 12 2.21 26.28 -9.09
N ASP A 13 2.94 26.53 -10.16
CA ASP A 13 4.38 26.76 -10.10
C ASP A 13 4.72 27.99 -9.23
N ARG A 14 3.93 29.05 -9.35
CA ARG A 14 4.08 30.27 -8.53
C ARG A 14 3.76 30.00 -7.06
N GLU A 15 2.74 29.20 -6.78
CA GLU A 15 2.38 28.75 -5.42
C GLU A 15 3.53 28.02 -4.77
N ASP A 16 4.03 26.97 -5.40
CA ASP A 16 5.12 26.15 -4.88
C ASP A 16 6.42 26.97 -4.71
N TYR A 17 6.68 27.91 -5.63
CA TYR A 17 7.82 28.84 -5.51
C TYR A 17 7.66 29.78 -4.32
N LEU A 18 6.53 30.47 -4.18
CA LEU A 18 6.32 31.45 -3.11
C LEU A 18 6.34 30.81 -1.73
N MET A 19 5.67 29.67 -1.55
CA MET A 19 5.71 28.93 -0.29
C MET A 19 7.13 28.40 -0.03
N GLY A 20 7.74 27.77 -1.01
CA GLY A 20 9.06 27.14 -0.87
C GLY A 20 10.15 28.14 -0.49
N ILE A 21 10.26 29.27 -1.23
CA ILE A 21 11.34 30.22 -0.99
C ILE A 21 11.16 31.01 0.31
N ASN A 22 9.95 31.50 0.60
CA ASN A 22 9.71 32.33 1.78
C ASN A 22 9.80 31.51 3.07
N PHE A 23 9.17 30.34 3.11
CA PHE A 23 9.22 29.48 4.30
C PHE A 23 10.61 28.91 4.53
N SER A 24 11.33 28.47 3.49
CA SER A 24 12.71 28.01 3.64
C SER A 24 13.63 29.10 4.18
N ARG A 25 13.51 30.32 3.69
CA ARG A 25 14.32 31.47 4.15
C ARG A 25 14.03 31.83 5.60
N VAL A 26 12.76 32.00 5.97
CA VAL A 26 12.40 32.39 7.34
C VAL A 26 12.80 31.32 8.34
N LEU A 27 12.59 30.03 8.02
CA LEU A 27 12.99 28.93 8.88
C LEU A 27 14.52 28.82 9.00
N THR A 28 15.25 28.99 7.91
CA THR A 28 16.73 28.99 7.91
C THR A 28 17.26 30.11 8.82
N LEU A 29 16.76 31.34 8.64
CA LEU A 29 17.20 32.49 9.44
C LEU A 29 16.86 32.31 10.92
N LYS A 30 15.72 31.73 11.23
CA LYS A 30 15.22 31.58 12.60
C LYS A 30 15.82 30.40 13.34
N TYR A 31 15.91 29.24 12.69
CA TYR A 31 16.24 27.96 13.33
C TYR A 31 17.52 27.30 12.81
N GLY A 32 18.09 27.79 11.70
CA GLY A 32 19.28 27.19 11.09
C GLY A 32 20.47 27.09 12.05
N ASN A 33 20.75 28.16 12.81
CA ASN A 33 21.81 28.16 13.82
C ASN A 33 21.48 27.25 15.00
N THR A 34 20.21 27.12 15.39
CA THR A 34 19.78 26.22 16.48
C THR A 34 20.13 24.77 16.14
N ILE A 35 19.84 24.35 14.89
CA ILE A 35 20.20 23.01 14.38
C ILE A 35 21.71 22.86 14.31
N SER A 36 22.41 23.83 13.71
CA SER A 36 23.88 23.76 13.54
C SER A 36 24.61 23.67 14.86
N ASN A 37 24.21 24.47 15.84
CA ASN A 37 24.79 24.44 17.19
C ASN A 37 24.55 23.08 17.87
N TYR A 38 23.37 22.50 17.68
CA TYR A 38 23.06 21.18 18.22
C TYR A 38 23.93 20.08 17.58
N LEU A 39 24.04 20.10 16.24
CA LEU A 39 24.84 19.14 15.47
C LEU A 39 26.35 19.46 15.47
N LYS A 40 26.79 20.54 16.12
CA LYS A 40 28.19 21.03 16.12
C LYS A 40 28.76 21.26 14.73
N LEU A 41 27.95 21.82 13.83
CA LEU A 41 28.36 22.15 12.47
C LEU A 41 29.02 23.54 12.42
N GLN A 42 30.00 23.71 11.55
CA GLN A 42 30.71 25.01 11.39
C GLN A 42 29.88 26.07 10.66
N LYS A 43 28.92 25.63 9.84
CA LYS A 43 28.07 26.53 9.02
C LYS A 43 26.61 26.38 9.41
N GLY A 44 25.83 27.45 9.29
CA GLY A 44 24.39 27.45 9.51
C GLY A 44 23.68 26.42 8.62
N THR A 45 22.76 25.66 9.19
CA THR A 45 21.96 24.68 8.46
C THR A 45 20.92 25.38 7.60
N VAL A 46 20.93 25.11 6.31
CA VAL A 46 19.87 25.56 5.40
C VAL A 46 18.66 24.66 5.54
N ILE A 47 17.53 25.24 5.91
CA ILE A 47 16.25 24.53 6.01
C ILE A 47 15.49 24.72 4.72
N ALA A 48 15.32 23.64 3.97
CA ALA A 48 14.53 23.64 2.76
C ALA A 48 13.19 22.95 3.03
N VAL A 49 12.12 23.67 2.77
CA VAL A 49 10.73 23.17 2.89
C VAL A 49 9.97 23.45 1.60
N GLY A 50 8.88 22.73 1.40
CA GLY A 50 7.99 22.92 0.27
C GLY A 50 6.69 22.16 0.55
N ARG A 51 5.60 22.59 -0.03
CA ARG A 51 4.25 22.08 0.24
C ARG A 51 4.19 20.54 0.24
N VAL A 52 4.57 19.92 -0.85
CA VAL A 52 4.53 18.44 -0.99
C VAL A 52 5.71 17.77 -0.30
N MET A 53 6.93 18.28 -0.51
CA MET A 53 8.15 17.68 0.03
C MET A 53 8.12 17.57 1.56
N THR A 54 7.66 18.60 2.25
CA THR A 54 7.59 18.62 3.72
C THR A 54 6.47 17.72 4.25
N CYS A 55 5.35 17.63 3.53
CA CYS A 55 4.29 16.69 3.86
C CYS A 55 4.79 15.23 3.79
N VAL A 56 5.50 14.87 2.72
CA VAL A 56 6.10 13.53 2.55
C VAL A 56 7.11 13.23 3.65
N GLN A 57 7.98 14.20 3.99
CA GLN A 57 8.88 14.07 5.14
C GLN A 57 8.10 13.83 6.44
N GLY A 58 6.99 14.55 6.63
CA GLY A 58 6.10 14.36 7.77
C GLY A 58 5.55 12.93 7.87
N MET A 59 5.11 12.36 6.75
CA MET A 59 4.63 10.97 6.68
C MET A 59 5.71 9.97 7.13
N ILE A 60 6.96 10.16 6.67
CA ILE A 60 8.08 9.27 7.00
C ILE A 60 8.45 9.38 8.48
N VAL A 61 8.58 10.61 9.02
CA VAL A 61 8.95 10.83 10.43
C VAL A 61 7.85 10.33 11.38
N LYS A 62 6.57 10.61 11.09
CA LYS A 62 5.43 10.10 11.86
C LYS A 62 5.46 8.58 11.93
N ARG A 63 5.64 7.89 10.79
CA ARG A 63 5.72 6.43 10.72
C ARG A 63 6.87 5.88 11.55
N GLU A 64 8.04 6.50 11.50
CA GLU A 64 9.19 6.05 12.30
C GLU A 64 8.93 6.23 13.80
N ARG A 65 8.30 7.33 14.21
CA ARG A 65 7.92 7.59 15.60
C ARG A 65 6.82 6.64 16.09
N GLU A 66 5.84 6.32 15.26
CA GLU A 66 4.84 5.28 15.54
C GLU A 66 5.51 3.92 15.81
N ILE A 67 6.49 3.54 14.99
CA ILE A 67 7.24 2.30 15.18
C ILE A 67 8.02 2.29 16.49
N ARG A 68 8.69 3.40 16.84
CA ARG A 68 9.47 3.52 18.08
C ARG A 68 8.64 3.56 19.34
N GLN A 69 7.43 4.13 19.25
CA GLN A 69 6.51 4.24 20.38
C GLN A 69 5.60 3.01 20.50
N PHE A 70 5.67 2.11 19.55
CA PHE A 70 4.85 0.91 19.56
C PHE A 70 5.23 -0.01 20.70
N VAL A 71 4.23 -0.40 21.49
CA VAL A 71 4.39 -1.39 22.56
C VAL A 71 3.89 -2.73 22.06
N GLU A 72 4.83 -3.66 21.90
CA GLU A 72 4.50 -5.03 21.55
C GLU A 72 3.66 -5.67 22.65
N THR A 73 2.46 -6.12 22.30
CA THR A 73 1.53 -6.76 23.25
C THR A 73 1.36 -8.23 22.84
N PRO A 74 1.65 -9.18 23.74
CA PRO A 74 1.37 -10.58 23.49
C PRO A 74 -0.14 -10.83 23.50
N PHE A 75 -0.59 -11.80 22.72
CA PHE A 75 -1.95 -12.33 22.75
C PHE A 75 -1.93 -13.83 22.47
N TYR A 76 -2.93 -14.54 22.95
CA TYR A 76 -2.94 -15.99 22.97
C TYR A 76 -4.17 -16.50 22.23
N ARG A 77 -3.94 -17.20 21.11
CA ARG A 77 -5.00 -17.81 20.28
C ARG A 77 -5.15 -19.28 20.61
N VAL A 78 -6.37 -19.77 20.60
CA VAL A 78 -6.67 -21.19 20.77
C VAL A 78 -6.93 -21.81 19.39
N LEU A 79 -6.16 -22.82 19.06
CA LEU A 79 -6.27 -23.59 17.82
C LEU A 79 -6.54 -25.06 18.13
N ALA A 80 -7.19 -25.73 17.17
CA ALA A 80 -7.38 -27.18 17.21
C ALA A 80 -6.89 -27.80 15.90
N LYS A 81 -6.21 -28.96 15.99
CA LYS A 81 -5.94 -29.81 14.84
C LYS A 81 -7.12 -30.74 14.61
N CYS A 82 -7.81 -30.53 13.50
CA CYS A 82 -9.00 -31.29 13.11
C CYS A 82 -8.66 -32.29 12.02
N SER A 83 -9.36 -33.43 11.99
CA SER A 83 -9.17 -34.49 11.01
C SER A 83 -10.38 -34.64 10.10
N LEU A 84 -10.12 -34.77 8.80
CA LEU A 84 -11.14 -35.03 7.79
C LEU A 84 -10.57 -35.98 6.73
N GLY A 85 -11.11 -37.22 6.66
CA GLY A 85 -10.70 -38.21 5.66
C GLY A 85 -9.19 -38.53 5.65
N GLY A 86 -8.54 -38.51 6.82
CA GLY A 86 -7.10 -38.73 6.96
C GLY A 86 -6.21 -37.49 6.76
N SER A 87 -6.77 -36.38 6.31
CA SER A 87 -6.07 -35.08 6.24
C SER A 87 -6.29 -34.28 7.53
N VAL A 88 -5.24 -33.55 7.97
CA VAL A 88 -5.28 -32.71 9.18
C VAL A 88 -5.27 -31.23 8.78
N PHE A 89 -6.10 -30.43 9.47
CA PHE A 89 -6.15 -28.99 9.29
C PHE A 89 -6.31 -28.26 10.62
N GLU A 90 -5.94 -26.99 10.65
CA GLU A 90 -6.10 -26.14 11.83
C GLU A 90 -7.44 -25.40 11.80
N ALA A 91 -8.10 -25.36 12.96
CA ALA A 91 -9.26 -24.52 13.22
C ALA A 91 -8.96 -23.57 14.37
N GLU A 92 -9.35 -22.32 14.25
CA GLU A 92 -9.10 -21.26 15.23
C GLU A 92 -10.38 -20.91 15.97
N TRP A 93 -10.32 -20.88 17.29
CA TRP A 93 -11.42 -20.41 18.11
C TRP A 93 -11.62 -18.90 17.98
N ARG A 94 -12.89 -18.47 18.00
CA ARG A 94 -13.28 -17.06 18.07
C ARG A 94 -14.48 -16.89 19.00
N ALA A 95 -14.47 -15.80 19.76
CA ALA A 95 -15.58 -15.40 20.61
C ALA A 95 -16.75 -14.89 19.77
N ALA A 96 -17.52 -15.82 19.20
CA ALA A 96 -18.75 -15.54 18.48
C ALA A 96 -19.92 -15.30 19.46
N GLU A 97 -21.02 -14.75 18.94
CA GLU A 97 -22.24 -14.57 19.71
C GLU A 97 -22.72 -15.92 20.33
N GLY A 98 -22.98 -15.89 21.62
CA GLY A 98 -23.31 -17.10 22.43
C GLY A 98 -22.10 -17.72 23.14
N SER A 99 -20.86 -17.33 22.83
CA SER A 99 -19.69 -17.73 23.59
C SER A 99 -19.67 -17.04 24.95
N LYS A 100 -19.22 -17.76 25.98
CA LYS A 100 -18.95 -17.21 27.33
C LYS A 100 -18.01 -15.99 27.31
N TYR A 101 -17.15 -15.90 26.31
CA TYR A 101 -16.15 -14.86 26.15
C TYR A 101 -16.55 -13.75 25.18
N PHE A 102 -17.78 -13.80 24.63
CA PHE A 102 -18.25 -12.76 23.71
C PHE A 102 -18.18 -11.37 24.36
N ALA A 103 -17.52 -10.41 23.70
CA ALA A 103 -17.27 -9.06 24.21
C ALA A 103 -16.56 -8.98 25.59
N SER A 104 -15.85 -10.04 25.99
CA SER A 104 -15.17 -10.09 27.28
C SER A 104 -13.93 -9.19 27.31
N PRO A 105 -13.65 -8.47 28.43
CA PRO A 105 -12.40 -7.70 28.60
C PRO A 105 -11.15 -8.59 28.69
N LYS A 106 -11.28 -9.90 28.80
CA LYS A 106 -10.19 -10.88 28.76
C LYS A 106 -9.60 -11.05 27.35
N LEU A 107 -10.31 -10.57 26.33
CA LEU A 107 -9.88 -10.68 24.95
C LEU A 107 -9.09 -9.46 24.50
N TYR A 108 -8.02 -9.71 23.73
CA TYR A 108 -7.35 -8.70 22.93
C TYR A 108 -8.20 -8.35 21.69
N LYS A 109 -8.69 -9.39 21.00
CA LYS A 109 -9.66 -9.36 19.90
C LYS A 109 -10.53 -10.59 19.99
N GLU A 110 -11.51 -10.72 19.11
CA GLU A 110 -12.43 -11.87 19.08
C GLU A 110 -11.75 -13.26 19.01
N ASN A 111 -10.50 -13.33 18.54
CA ASN A 111 -9.73 -14.55 18.34
C ASN A 111 -8.51 -14.70 19.26
N GLY A 112 -8.35 -13.85 20.26
CA GLY A 112 -7.17 -13.91 21.12
C GLY A 112 -7.39 -13.37 22.52
N PHE A 113 -6.82 -14.04 23.51
CA PHE A 113 -6.84 -13.65 24.91
C PHE A 113 -5.66 -12.73 25.25
N ASN A 114 -5.85 -11.86 26.24
CA ASN A 114 -4.78 -11.03 26.81
C ASN A 114 -3.80 -11.85 27.66
N LYS A 115 -4.25 -13.00 28.20
CA LYS A 115 -3.45 -13.89 29.06
C LYS A 115 -3.54 -15.34 28.59
N GLU A 116 -2.42 -16.03 28.70
CA GLU A 116 -2.33 -17.46 28.38
C GLU A 116 -3.23 -18.33 29.23
N GLU A 117 -3.37 -17.98 30.53
CA GLU A 117 -4.22 -18.68 31.49
C GLU A 117 -5.69 -18.73 31.03
N ASP A 118 -6.21 -17.64 30.45
CA ASP A 118 -7.58 -17.59 29.94
C ASP A 118 -7.76 -18.48 28.68
N ALA A 119 -6.73 -18.53 27.81
CA ALA A 119 -6.73 -19.42 26.66
C ALA A 119 -6.69 -20.90 27.09
N ARG A 120 -5.92 -21.23 28.12
CA ARG A 120 -5.88 -22.58 28.71
C ARG A 120 -7.22 -22.96 29.33
N ALA A 121 -7.83 -22.06 30.10
CA ALA A 121 -9.14 -22.29 30.72
C ALA A 121 -10.24 -22.57 29.66
N LEU A 122 -10.15 -21.95 28.48
CA LEU A 122 -11.01 -22.25 27.35
C LEU A 122 -10.79 -23.68 26.84
N ILE A 123 -9.54 -24.13 26.68
CA ILE A 123 -9.21 -25.49 26.23
C ILE A 123 -9.75 -26.50 27.24
N GLU A 124 -9.53 -26.29 28.54
CA GLU A 124 -10.08 -27.14 29.62
C GLU A 124 -11.62 -27.22 29.56
N GLN A 125 -12.28 -26.11 29.27
CA GLN A 125 -13.74 -26.09 29.12
C GLN A 125 -14.20 -26.90 27.90
N ILE A 126 -13.55 -26.79 26.75
CA ILE A 126 -13.92 -27.50 25.52
C ILE A 126 -13.63 -28.99 25.63
N THR A 127 -12.51 -29.36 26.22
CA THR A 127 -12.03 -30.76 26.30
C THR A 127 -12.45 -31.49 27.56
N GLU A 128 -12.92 -30.77 28.58
CA GLU A 128 -13.28 -31.31 29.92
C GLU A 128 -12.07 -31.95 30.65
N VAL A 129 -10.85 -31.62 30.22
CA VAL A 129 -9.61 -32.15 30.77
C VAL A 129 -8.73 -31.02 31.28
N LYS A 130 -8.23 -31.14 32.52
CA LYS A 130 -7.29 -30.17 33.09
C LYS A 130 -5.93 -30.19 32.35
N MET A 131 -5.46 -29.04 31.96
CA MET A 131 -4.15 -28.90 31.35
C MET A 131 -3.05 -29.03 32.42
N PRO A 132 -1.96 -29.75 32.13
CA PRO A 132 -0.85 -29.87 33.08
C PRO A 132 -0.16 -28.51 33.31
N ASP A 133 0.26 -28.26 34.55
CA ASP A 133 0.87 -27.00 35.00
C ASP A 133 2.26 -26.71 34.40
N THR A 134 2.86 -27.68 33.74
CA THR A 134 4.23 -27.61 33.25
C THR A 134 4.31 -27.83 31.76
N SER A 135 4.90 -26.86 31.11
CA SER A 135 5.73 -26.94 29.92
C SER A 135 5.29 -26.20 28.65
N ARG A 136 6.28 -25.75 27.94
CA ARG A 136 6.27 -24.92 26.73
C ARG A 136 5.66 -25.57 25.47
N ASN A 137 5.16 -26.80 25.55
CA ASN A 137 4.46 -27.52 24.46
C ASN A 137 3.10 -28.01 24.99
N LEU A 138 2.11 -27.20 24.83
CA LEU A 138 0.78 -27.35 25.39
C LEU A 138 -0.16 -27.95 24.35
N SER A 139 0.00 -29.21 24.04
CA SER A 139 -0.99 -29.98 23.32
C SER A 139 -1.70 -30.92 24.29
N VAL A 140 -3.01 -30.76 24.40
CA VAL A 140 -3.86 -31.73 25.13
C VAL A 140 -4.51 -32.63 24.11
N VAL A 141 -4.38 -33.92 24.32
CA VAL A 141 -4.88 -34.91 23.39
C VAL A 141 -6.02 -35.73 24.09
N PRO A 142 -7.17 -35.14 24.32
CA PRO A 142 -8.39 -35.90 24.12
C PRO A 142 -9.08 -35.38 22.86
N PRO A 143 -9.56 -36.28 21.99
CA PRO A 143 -10.38 -35.88 20.88
C PRO A 143 -11.68 -35.25 21.36
N ALA A 144 -12.02 -34.10 20.80
CA ALA A 144 -13.34 -33.49 21.02
C ALA A 144 -14.09 -33.51 19.69
N ASP A 145 -15.36 -33.94 19.78
CA ASP A 145 -16.25 -33.92 18.63
C ASP A 145 -16.82 -32.51 18.44
N LEU A 146 -16.59 -31.93 17.26
CA LEU A 146 -17.08 -30.63 16.87
C LEU A 146 -18.19 -30.77 15.82
N VAL A 147 -19.34 -30.18 16.05
CA VAL A 147 -20.48 -30.22 15.13
C VAL A 147 -20.42 -29.05 14.16
N ILE A 148 -20.53 -29.29 12.86
CA ILE A 148 -20.60 -28.23 11.85
C ILE A 148 -21.93 -27.50 11.96
N THR A 149 -21.88 -26.24 12.40
CA THR A 149 -23.06 -25.37 12.51
C THR A 149 -23.16 -24.35 11.38
N GLY A 150 -22.03 -23.98 10.80
CA GLY A 150 -21.94 -23.08 9.65
C GLY A 150 -21.07 -23.66 8.54
N LEU A 151 -21.58 -23.61 7.32
CA LEU A 151 -20.83 -24.07 6.14
C LEU A 151 -21.16 -23.17 4.96
N GLU A 152 -20.15 -22.45 4.47
CA GLU A 152 -20.26 -21.62 3.28
C GLU A 152 -19.33 -22.17 2.19
N LYS A 153 -19.88 -22.44 1.03
CA LYS A 153 -19.17 -22.89 -0.17
C LYS A 153 -19.43 -21.91 -1.28
N LYS A 154 -18.41 -21.12 -1.69
CA LYS A 154 -18.57 -20.15 -2.75
C LYS A 154 -17.39 -20.15 -3.73
N LYS A 155 -17.69 -19.79 -4.98
CA LYS A 155 -16.65 -19.48 -5.96
C LYS A 155 -16.33 -18.00 -5.87
N GLU A 156 -15.05 -17.69 -5.71
CA GLU A 156 -14.52 -16.32 -5.73
C GLU A 156 -13.80 -16.08 -7.06
N ASN A 157 -14.32 -15.15 -7.84
CA ASN A 157 -13.71 -14.75 -9.11
C ASN A 157 -12.79 -13.55 -8.88
N LYS A 158 -11.50 -13.72 -9.10
CA LYS A 158 -10.51 -12.66 -8.98
C LYS A 158 -10.05 -12.22 -10.37
N SER A 159 -10.50 -11.05 -10.81
CA SER A 159 -10.10 -10.48 -12.09
C SER A 159 -8.65 -9.98 -12.05
N ALA A 160 -8.00 -9.88 -13.21
CA ALA A 160 -6.71 -9.23 -13.35
C ALA A 160 -6.74 -7.81 -12.75
N PRO A 161 -5.63 -7.37 -12.14
CA PRO A 161 -5.53 -5.99 -11.64
C PRO A 161 -5.63 -5.01 -12.81
N LEU A 162 -5.96 -3.74 -12.50
CA LEU A 162 -5.94 -2.67 -13.50
C LEU A 162 -4.53 -2.51 -14.09
N LEU A 163 -4.46 -1.87 -15.23
CA LEU A 163 -3.20 -1.56 -15.91
C LEU A 163 -2.28 -0.69 -15.03
N PHE A 164 -1.05 -0.53 -15.45
CA PHE A 164 -0.12 0.33 -14.74
C PHE A 164 -0.34 1.80 -15.09
N ASN A 165 -0.43 2.63 -14.05
CA ASN A 165 0.04 3.99 -14.08
C ASN A 165 1.51 4.03 -13.61
N LEU A 166 2.11 5.22 -13.55
CA LEU A 166 3.51 5.33 -13.13
C LEU A 166 3.73 4.89 -11.68
N ALA A 167 2.87 5.29 -10.74
CA ALA A 167 3.01 4.97 -9.32
C ALA A 167 2.96 3.46 -9.06
N GLU A 168 2.00 2.77 -9.65
CA GLU A 168 1.88 1.32 -9.52
C GLU A 168 3.07 0.58 -10.17
N LEU A 169 3.55 1.06 -11.32
CA LEU A 169 4.74 0.49 -11.95
C LEU A 169 5.99 0.69 -11.08
N GLN A 170 6.17 1.87 -10.50
CA GLN A 170 7.28 2.16 -9.59
C GLN A 170 7.24 1.27 -8.33
N ASN A 171 6.05 1.07 -7.75
CA ASN A 171 5.87 0.17 -6.63
C ASN A 171 6.19 -1.29 -7.01
N GLU A 172 5.70 -1.77 -8.13
CA GLU A 172 5.95 -3.13 -8.59
C GLU A 172 7.43 -3.38 -8.91
N CYS A 173 8.11 -2.45 -9.59
CA CYS A 173 9.54 -2.53 -9.88
C CYS A 173 10.39 -2.45 -8.60
N SER A 174 10.03 -1.61 -7.64
CA SER A 174 10.68 -1.57 -6.33
C SER A 174 10.53 -2.91 -5.59
N ARG A 175 9.34 -3.52 -5.65
CA ARG A 175 9.06 -4.81 -5.03
C ARG A 175 9.84 -5.97 -5.68
N LEU A 176 9.82 -6.04 -7.02
CA LEU A 176 10.40 -7.16 -7.78
C LEU A 176 11.91 -7.03 -7.98
N PHE A 177 12.37 -5.85 -8.32
CA PHE A 177 13.74 -5.63 -8.81
C PHE A 177 14.59 -4.80 -7.87
N LYS A 178 14.02 -4.25 -6.79
CA LYS A 178 14.72 -3.38 -5.83
C LYS A 178 15.35 -2.15 -6.47
N ILE A 179 14.73 -1.62 -7.52
CA ILE A 179 15.10 -0.35 -8.14
C ILE A 179 14.26 0.81 -7.59
N SER A 180 14.82 2.00 -7.61
CA SER A 180 14.14 3.20 -7.12
C SER A 180 13.03 3.67 -8.07
N PRO A 181 12.08 4.49 -7.60
CA PRO A 181 11.09 5.12 -8.47
C PRO A 181 11.70 5.98 -9.58
N ASP A 182 12.79 6.69 -9.29
CA ASP A 182 13.53 7.49 -10.27
C ASP A 182 14.14 6.61 -11.37
N GLU A 183 14.77 5.50 -11.00
CA GLU A 183 15.31 4.51 -11.94
C GLU A 183 14.20 3.88 -12.79
N THR A 184 13.06 3.53 -12.17
CA THR A 184 11.90 3.01 -12.90
C THR A 184 11.37 4.01 -13.93
N LEU A 185 11.26 5.29 -13.55
CA LEU A 185 10.83 6.35 -14.47
C LEU A 185 11.82 6.51 -15.62
N ARG A 186 13.12 6.54 -15.34
CA ARG A 186 14.18 6.65 -16.35
C ARG A 186 14.09 5.52 -17.37
N ILE A 187 13.94 4.27 -16.90
CA ILE A 187 13.82 3.10 -17.76
C ILE A 187 12.51 3.19 -18.58
N THR A 188 11.40 3.53 -17.96
CA THR A 188 10.11 3.60 -18.67
C THR A 188 10.10 4.73 -19.70
N GLN A 189 10.78 5.84 -19.43
CA GLN A 189 11.00 6.92 -20.38
C GLN A 189 11.84 6.45 -21.57
N GLU A 190 12.92 5.66 -21.34
CA GLU A 190 13.70 5.02 -22.40
C GLU A 190 12.83 4.09 -23.26
N LEU A 191 11.98 3.28 -22.64
CA LEU A 191 11.06 2.40 -23.37
C LEU A 191 10.06 3.19 -24.23
N TYR A 192 9.57 4.32 -23.73
CA TYR A 192 8.69 5.22 -24.48
C TYR A 192 9.40 5.85 -25.68
N GLU A 193 10.61 6.38 -25.51
CA GLU A 193 11.41 6.97 -26.58
C GLU A 193 11.75 5.96 -27.68
N LYS A 194 11.94 4.68 -27.31
CA LYS A 194 12.10 3.57 -28.22
C LYS A 194 10.75 3.07 -28.81
N LYS A 195 9.64 3.74 -28.52
CA LYS A 195 8.29 3.44 -28.98
C LYS A 195 7.78 2.05 -28.56
N LEU A 196 8.32 1.50 -27.48
CA LEU A 196 7.92 0.19 -26.97
C LEU A 196 6.69 0.25 -26.06
N VAL A 197 6.51 1.35 -25.34
CA VAL A 197 5.39 1.60 -24.44
C VAL A 197 4.76 2.98 -24.69
N THR A 198 3.58 3.20 -24.14
CA THR A 198 2.88 4.49 -24.16
C THR A 198 3.50 5.47 -23.18
N TYR A 199 3.04 6.73 -23.18
CA TYR A 199 3.59 7.80 -22.34
C TYR A 199 3.58 7.41 -20.87
N PRO A 200 4.73 7.49 -20.15
CA PRO A 200 4.85 6.91 -18.81
C PRO A 200 4.30 7.77 -17.68
N ARG A 201 4.21 9.09 -17.85
CA ARG A 201 3.77 10.00 -16.77
C ARG A 201 2.25 10.13 -16.80
N THR A 202 1.56 9.10 -16.38
CA THR A 202 0.10 9.04 -16.30
C THR A 202 -0.35 8.54 -14.95
N ASP A 203 -1.45 9.08 -14.44
CA ASP A 203 -2.16 8.59 -13.25
C ASP A 203 -3.29 7.61 -13.63
N ALA A 204 -3.64 7.50 -14.93
CA ALA A 204 -4.69 6.59 -15.38
C ALA A 204 -4.23 5.12 -15.39
N ARG A 205 -5.15 4.23 -14.99
CA ARG A 205 -4.96 2.77 -14.94
C ARG A 205 -5.88 2.02 -15.90
N VAL A 206 -6.46 2.72 -16.86
CA VAL A 206 -7.45 2.20 -17.81
C VAL A 206 -7.12 2.63 -19.23
N LEU A 207 -7.76 1.96 -20.20
CA LEU A 207 -7.73 2.33 -21.61
C LEU A 207 -8.80 3.38 -21.90
N SER A 208 -8.56 4.21 -22.91
CA SER A 208 -9.63 4.98 -23.53
C SER A 208 -10.48 4.09 -24.46
N THR A 209 -11.71 4.49 -24.70
CA THR A 209 -12.59 3.81 -25.66
C THR A 209 -11.98 3.77 -27.07
N ALA A 210 -11.29 4.83 -27.48
CA ALA A 210 -10.60 4.90 -28.77
C ALA A 210 -9.49 3.85 -28.87
N VAL A 211 -8.63 3.75 -27.86
CA VAL A 211 -7.55 2.76 -27.80
C VAL A 211 -8.10 1.34 -27.73
N ALA A 212 -9.13 1.11 -26.93
CA ALA A 212 -9.76 -0.20 -26.77
C ALA A 212 -10.31 -0.76 -28.09
N LYS A 213 -10.82 0.10 -28.98
CA LYS A 213 -11.29 -0.29 -30.31
C LYS A 213 -10.17 -0.77 -31.25
N GLU A 214 -8.96 -0.22 -31.06
CA GLU A 214 -7.80 -0.54 -31.90
C GLU A 214 -6.78 -1.48 -31.23
N ILE A 215 -7.09 -1.98 -30.04
CA ILE A 215 -6.18 -2.75 -29.20
C ILE A 215 -5.61 -4.00 -29.87
N TYR A 216 -6.32 -4.50 -30.91
CA TYR A 216 -5.85 -5.59 -31.77
C TYR A 216 -4.43 -5.34 -32.28
N LYS A 217 -4.11 -4.11 -32.68
CA LYS A 217 -2.80 -3.73 -33.24
C LYS A 217 -1.67 -3.95 -32.20
N ASN A 218 -1.92 -3.57 -30.97
CA ASN A 218 -0.97 -3.73 -29.87
C ASN A 218 -0.71 -5.22 -29.58
N ILE A 219 -1.78 -6.02 -29.48
CA ILE A 219 -1.69 -7.45 -29.19
C ILE A 219 -1.00 -8.19 -30.36
N ASN A 220 -1.39 -7.89 -31.59
CA ASN A 220 -0.81 -8.53 -32.77
C ASN A 220 0.69 -8.24 -32.91
N GLY A 221 1.13 -7.01 -32.61
CA GLY A 221 2.54 -6.65 -32.62
C GLY A 221 3.37 -7.43 -31.60
N LEU A 222 2.79 -7.79 -30.44
CA LEU A 222 3.47 -8.59 -29.41
C LEU A 222 3.77 -10.04 -29.83
N ARG A 223 3.22 -10.52 -30.94
CA ARG A 223 3.65 -11.81 -31.56
C ARG A 223 5.12 -11.80 -31.98
N GLY A 224 5.70 -10.61 -32.19
CA GLY A 224 7.14 -10.42 -32.43
C GLY A 224 8.03 -10.43 -31.16
N TYR A 225 7.43 -10.54 -29.99
CA TYR A 225 8.13 -10.65 -28.71
C TYR A 225 7.95 -12.07 -28.15
N GLU A 226 9.00 -12.89 -28.25
CA GLU A 226 8.94 -14.33 -27.97
C GLU A 226 8.26 -14.68 -26.64
N PRO A 227 8.60 -14.04 -25.49
CA PRO A 227 7.96 -14.36 -24.20
C PRO A 227 6.45 -14.09 -24.16
N ALA A 228 5.92 -13.26 -25.04
CA ALA A 228 4.51 -12.90 -25.10
C ALA A 228 3.77 -13.50 -26.32
N ALA A 229 4.49 -14.04 -27.28
CA ALA A 229 3.95 -14.44 -28.60
C ALA A 229 2.82 -15.46 -28.49
N GLY A 230 2.97 -16.47 -27.63
CA GLY A 230 1.95 -17.50 -27.40
C GLY A 230 0.67 -16.94 -26.79
N TYR A 231 0.80 -16.08 -25.77
CA TYR A 231 -0.34 -15.43 -25.11
C TYR A 231 -1.06 -14.47 -26.06
N ALA A 232 -0.32 -13.70 -26.85
CA ALA A 232 -0.91 -12.81 -27.85
C ALA A 232 -1.69 -13.58 -28.91
N ALA A 233 -1.15 -14.70 -29.42
CA ALA A 233 -1.83 -15.57 -30.39
C ALA A 233 -3.13 -16.17 -29.80
N GLU A 234 -3.09 -16.62 -28.53
CA GLU A 234 -4.27 -17.16 -27.83
C GLU A 234 -5.38 -16.10 -27.68
N ILE A 235 -5.03 -14.87 -27.26
CA ILE A 235 -5.98 -13.77 -27.13
C ILE A 235 -6.62 -13.42 -28.47
N LEU A 236 -5.83 -13.39 -29.55
CA LEU A 236 -6.31 -13.06 -30.89
C LEU A 236 -7.25 -14.13 -31.42
N SER A 237 -6.91 -15.41 -31.27
CA SER A 237 -7.75 -16.52 -31.72
C SER A 237 -9.04 -16.63 -30.91
N GLY A 238 -8.97 -16.41 -29.60
CA GLY A 238 -10.11 -16.44 -28.67
C GLY A 238 -11.03 -15.21 -28.78
N GLY A 239 -10.53 -14.10 -29.36
CA GLY A 239 -11.31 -12.89 -29.61
C GLY A 239 -11.72 -12.09 -28.35
N SER A 240 -11.15 -12.37 -27.17
CA SER A 240 -11.48 -11.71 -25.90
C SER A 240 -11.24 -10.19 -25.93
N TYR A 241 -10.29 -9.72 -26.74
CA TYR A 241 -10.02 -8.30 -26.92
C TYR A 241 -11.20 -7.50 -27.49
N LYS A 242 -12.13 -8.15 -28.24
CA LYS A 242 -13.29 -7.48 -28.86
C LYS A 242 -14.27 -6.89 -27.86
N THR A 243 -14.27 -7.39 -26.62
CA THR A 243 -15.18 -6.96 -25.56
C THR A 243 -14.54 -6.03 -24.54
N ILE A 244 -13.22 -5.75 -24.65
CA ILE A 244 -12.47 -5.01 -23.65
C ILE A 244 -13.04 -3.61 -23.39
N ALA A 245 -13.60 -2.95 -24.39
CA ALA A 245 -14.24 -1.64 -24.28
C ALA A 245 -15.47 -1.63 -23.33
N LYS A 246 -16.05 -2.80 -23.04
CA LYS A 246 -17.22 -2.95 -22.14
C LYS A 246 -16.83 -3.42 -20.73
N THR A 247 -15.54 -3.47 -20.43
CA THR A 247 -15.02 -3.96 -19.15
C THR A 247 -14.52 -2.81 -18.27
N LYS A 248 -14.23 -3.12 -16.99
CA LYS A 248 -13.61 -2.18 -16.05
C LYS A 248 -12.25 -1.63 -16.49
N TYR A 249 -11.63 -2.22 -17.51
CA TYR A 249 -10.32 -1.82 -18.03
C TYR A 249 -10.39 -0.66 -19.03
N THR A 250 -11.59 -0.24 -19.41
CA THR A 250 -11.83 0.90 -20.30
C THR A 250 -12.77 1.90 -19.65
N ASN A 251 -12.30 3.14 -19.44
CA ASN A 251 -13.11 4.18 -18.82
C ASN A 251 -12.56 5.58 -19.12
N ASP A 252 -13.15 6.28 -20.09
CA ASP A 252 -12.71 7.63 -20.49
C ASP A 252 -12.81 8.67 -19.34
N LYS A 253 -13.72 8.48 -18.38
CA LYS A 253 -13.89 9.40 -17.24
C LYS A 253 -12.72 9.36 -16.25
N GLN A 254 -11.90 8.31 -16.27
CA GLN A 254 -10.72 8.16 -15.42
C GLN A 254 -9.41 8.58 -16.12
N ILE A 255 -9.52 9.21 -17.27
CA ILE A 255 -8.38 9.67 -18.07
C ILE A 255 -8.44 11.20 -18.11
N THR A 256 -7.36 11.84 -17.66
CA THR A 256 -7.17 13.29 -17.81
C THR A 256 -6.49 13.60 -19.15
N ASP A 257 -5.20 13.24 -19.26
CA ASP A 257 -4.39 13.54 -20.45
C ASP A 257 -3.96 12.26 -21.19
N HIS A 258 -3.58 11.23 -20.44
CA HIS A 258 -3.03 9.99 -20.98
C HIS A 258 -3.69 8.78 -20.31
N TYR A 259 -3.92 7.73 -21.10
CA TYR A 259 -4.35 6.42 -20.60
C TYR A 259 -3.15 5.64 -20.00
N ALA A 260 -3.42 4.45 -19.48
CA ALA A 260 -2.45 3.61 -18.81
C ALA A 260 -1.19 3.30 -19.62
N ILE A 261 -0.11 2.91 -18.95
CA ILE A 261 1.14 2.45 -19.55
C ILE A 261 0.91 1.05 -20.13
N ILE A 262 0.96 0.93 -21.45
CA ILE A 262 0.79 -0.33 -22.18
C ILE A 262 1.86 -0.48 -23.28
N PRO A 263 2.16 -1.72 -23.72
CA PRO A 263 3.02 -1.91 -24.89
C PRO A 263 2.33 -1.41 -26.16
N THR A 264 3.09 -0.79 -27.06
CA THR A 264 2.57 -0.27 -28.33
C THR A 264 2.35 -1.37 -29.39
N GLY A 265 2.98 -2.53 -29.18
CA GLY A 265 3.06 -3.60 -30.19
C GLY A 265 4.30 -3.51 -31.08
N GLN A 266 5.05 -2.42 -31.05
CA GLN A 266 6.35 -2.35 -31.70
C GLN A 266 7.38 -3.12 -30.86
N THR A 267 8.11 -4.07 -31.46
CA THR A 267 9.05 -4.95 -30.75
C THR A 267 10.48 -4.86 -31.28
N GLY A 268 10.72 -4.11 -32.35
CA GLY A 268 12.02 -4.06 -33.03
C GLY A 268 13.18 -3.61 -32.14
N ALA A 269 12.93 -2.68 -31.20
CA ALA A 269 13.95 -2.15 -30.30
C ALA A 269 14.21 -3.01 -29.04
N VAL A 270 13.46 -4.10 -28.83
CA VAL A 270 13.57 -4.94 -27.62
C VAL A 270 14.96 -5.58 -27.50
N ARG A 271 15.56 -6.00 -28.62
CA ARG A 271 16.89 -6.64 -28.62
C ARG A 271 18.02 -5.73 -28.11
N GLY A 272 17.83 -4.41 -28.17
CA GLY A 272 18.80 -3.41 -27.69
C GLY A 272 18.56 -2.94 -26.26
N LEU A 273 17.68 -3.57 -25.49
CA LEU A 273 17.40 -3.21 -24.11
C LEU A 273 18.44 -3.79 -23.15
N SER A 274 18.74 -3.03 -22.10
CA SER A 274 19.47 -3.57 -20.96
C SER A 274 18.64 -4.68 -20.27
N ALA A 275 19.31 -5.57 -19.53
CA ALA A 275 18.62 -6.64 -18.79
C ALA A 275 17.54 -6.11 -17.84
N MET A 276 17.76 -4.94 -17.22
CA MET A 276 16.77 -4.33 -16.33
C MET A 276 15.61 -3.72 -17.12
N ALA A 277 15.90 -3.02 -18.21
CA ALA A 277 14.85 -2.46 -19.08
C ALA A 277 13.96 -3.56 -19.67
N LEU A 278 14.54 -4.70 -20.03
CA LEU A 278 13.80 -5.86 -20.50
C LEU A 278 12.86 -6.42 -19.41
N LYS A 279 13.29 -6.52 -18.16
CA LYS A 279 12.45 -6.96 -17.03
C LYS A 279 11.27 -5.99 -16.80
N VAL A 280 11.52 -4.69 -16.86
CA VAL A 280 10.45 -3.68 -16.72
C VAL A 280 9.47 -3.79 -17.89
N TYR A 281 9.96 -3.92 -19.11
CA TYR A 281 9.12 -4.12 -20.29
C TYR A 281 8.26 -5.39 -20.17
N ASP A 282 8.85 -6.53 -19.80
CA ASP A 282 8.13 -7.78 -19.60
C ASP A 282 7.03 -7.65 -18.53
N THR A 283 7.29 -6.93 -17.45
CA THR A 283 6.31 -6.64 -16.42
C THR A 283 5.10 -5.87 -16.96
N ILE A 284 5.35 -4.85 -17.80
CA ILE A 284 4.29 -4.06 -18.45
C ILE A 284 3.49 -4.95 -19.42
N VAL A 285 4.18 -5.75 -20.24
CA VAL A 285 3.56 -6.65 -21.22
C VAL A 285 2.66 -7.69 -20.51
N LYS A 286 3.15 -8.34 -19.46
CA LYS A 286 2.37 -9.32 -18.69
C LYS A 286 1.13 -8.70 -18.06
N ARG A 287 1.24 -7.51 -17.47
CA ARG A 287 0.10 -6.79 -16.90
C ARG A 287 -0.93 -6.45 -17.98
N PHE A 288 -0.48 -6.03 -19.15
CA PHE A 288 -1.34 -5.72 -20.29
C PHE A 288 -2.06 -6.95 -20.82
N LEU A 289 -1.35 -8.05 -21.05
CA LEU A 289 -1.98 -9.27 -21.60
C LEU A 289 -2.93 -9.91 -20.60
N ALA A 290 -2.68 -9.79 -19.31
CA ALA A 290 -3.51 -10.38 -18.26
C ALA A 290 -4.97 -9.91 -18.28
N ILE A 291 -5.26 -8.67 -18.73
CA ILE A 291 -6.63 -8.14 -18.74
C ILE A 291 -7.54 -8.80 -19.78
N PHE A 292 -6.97 -9.52 -20.75
CA PHE A 292 -7.71 -10.24 -21.80
C PHE A 292 -8.04 -11.69 -21.45
N TYR A 293 -7.54 -12.16 -20.31
CA TYR A 293 -7.83 -13.49 -19.77
C TYR A 293 -9.02 -13.46 -18.81
N PRO A 294 -9.74 -14.57 -18.65
CA PRO A 294 -10.80 -14.67 -17.67
C PRO A 294 -10.26 -14.47 -16.23
N SER A 295 -11.16 -14.21 -15.30
CA SER A 295 -10.81 -14.15 -13.88
C SER A 295 -10.23 -15.48 -13.41
N ALA A 296 -9.25 -15.43 -12.50
CA ALA A 296 -8.85 -16.59 -11.72
C ALA A 296 -10.03 -16.99 -10.81
N VAL A 297 -10.33 -18.29 -10.75
CA VAL A 297 -11.46 -18.81 -9.98
C VAL A 297 -10.93 -19.62 -8.82
N TYR A 298 -11.33 -19.22 -7.61
CA TYR A 298 -11.02 -19.93 -6.38
C TYR A 298 -12.30 -20.57 -5.82
N GLN A 299 -12.17 -21.77 -5.31
CA GLN A 299 -13.18 -22.33 -4.43
C GLN A 299 -12.83 -21.94 -3.00
N LYS A 300 -13.73 -21.23 -2.34
CA LYS A 300 -13.64 -20.93 -0.91
C LYS A 300 -14.63 -21.81 -0.14
N VAL A 301 -14.16 -22.46 0.93
CA VAL A 301 -14.98 -23.21 1.87
C VAL A 301 -14.68 -22.67 3.26
N ALA A 302 -15.67 -22.11 3.94
CA ALA A 302 -15.57 -21.66 5.32
C ALA A 302 -16.45 -22.56 6.19
N ILE A 303 -15.88 -23.05 7.29
CA ILE A 303 -16.52 -23.98 8.21
C ILE A 303 -16.56 -23.34 9.60
N ILE A 304 -17.72 -23.36 10.22
CA ILE A 304 -17.92 -23.04 11.63
C ILE A 304 -18.30 -24.33 12.34
N MET A 305 -17.48 -24.73 13.29
CA MET A 305 -17.66 -25.90 14.09
C MET A 305 -17.93 -25.50 15.55
N LYS A 306 -18.82 -26.16 16.25
CA LYS A 306 -19.15 -25.86 17.64
C LYS A 306 -18.97 -27.06 18.54
N LYS A 307 -18.46 -26.80 19.74
CA LYS A 307 -18.63 -27.64 20.93
C LYS A 307 -19.32 -26.75 21.97
N ASP A 308 -20.55 -27.15 22.38
CA ASP A 308 -21.40 -26.37 23.28
C ASP A 308 -21.62 -24.92 22.78
N THR A 309 -21.16 -23.93 23.55
CA THR A 309 -21.26 -22.51 23.20
C THR A 309 -20.10 -22.00 22.39
N GLU A 310 -19.00 -22.75 22.31
CA GLU A 310 -17.75 -22.29 21.74
C GLU A 310 -17.61 -22.64 20.25
N SER A 311 -17.09 -21.69 19.46
CA SER A 311 -17.02 -21.82 18.01
C SER A 311 -15.58 -21.82 17.53
N LEU A 312 -15.26 -22.77 16.63
CA LEU A 312 -14.00 -22.83 15.91
C LEU A 312 -14.25 -22.60 14.42
N PHE A 313 -13.36 -21.86 13.81
CA PHE A 313 -13.45 -21.42 12.42
C PHE A 313 -12.29 -21.97 11.60
N SER A 314 -12.58 -22.43 10.40
CA SER A 314 -11.55 -22.78 9.42
C SER A 314 -11.96 -22.28 8.04
N SER A 315 -11.02 -21.80 7.24
CA SER A 315 -11.25 -21.31 5.89
C SER A 315 -10.24 -21.93 4.94
N PHE A 316 -10.74 -22.42 3.80
CA PHE A 316 -9.95 -23.06 2.76
C PHE A 316 -10.15 -22.30 1.46
N LYS A 317 -9.06 -22.09 0.73
CA LYS A 317 -9.09 -21.42 -0.57
C LYS A 317 -8.23 -22.16 -1.57
N VAL A 318 -8.82 -22.69 -2.60
CA VAL A 318 -8.17 -23.48 -3.64
C VAL A 318 -8.36 -22.82 -5.00
N LEU A 319 -7.27 -22.67 -5.74
CA LEU A 319 -7.32 -22.22 -7.13
C LEU A 319 -7.84 -23.35 -8.03
N ILE A 320 -8.99 -23.16 -8.66
CA ILE A 320 -9.60 -24.15 -9.58
C ILE A 320 -9.47 -23.77 -11.05
N SER A 321 -9.23 -22.49 -11.34
CA SER A 321 -8.91 -22.01 -12.70
C SER A 321 -7.94 -20.84 -12.61
N GLU A 322 -6.81 -20.96 -13.31
CA GLU A 322 -5.76 -19.93 -13.29
C GLU A 322 -6.20 -18.62 -13.93
N GLY A 323 -7.03 -18.69 -14.98
CA GLY A 323 -7.42 -17.48 -15.70
C GLY A 323 -6.21 -16.61 -16.06
N TYR A 324 -6.26 -15.32 -15.70
CA TYR A 324 -5.17 -14.37 -15.98
C TYR A 324 -3.83 -14.72 -15.29
N LEU A 325 -3.83 -15.54 -14.25
CA LEU A 325 -2.61 -15.96 -13.55
C LEU A 325 -1.69 -16.79 -14.47
N LYS A 326 -2.23 -17.39 -15.54
CA LYS A 326 -1.44 -18.04 -16.59
C LYS A 326 -0.38 -17.10 -17.17
N VAL A 327 -0.70 -15.83 -17.32
CA VAL A 327 0.19 -14.79 -17.84
C VAL A 327 0.93 -14.04 -16.74
N ALA A 328 0.20 -13.66 -15.70
CA ALA A 328 0.76 -12.86 -14.61
C ALA A 328 1.66 -13.66 -13.64
N GLY A 329 1.54 -14.98 -13.66
CA GLY A 329 2.14 -15.86 -12.67
C GLY A 329 1.35 -15.91 -11.36
N ILE A 330 1.47 -17.02 -10.63
CA ILE A 330 0.86 -17.17 -9.30
C ILE A 330 1.70 -16.35 -8.30
N PRO A 331 1.11 -15.40 -7.57
CA PRO A 331 1.85 -14.60 -6.61
C PRO A 331 2.53 -15.47 -5.54
N ALA A 332 3.81 -15.23 -5.26
CA ALA A 332 4.57 -15.98 -4.26
C ALA A 332 3.96 -15.90 -2.84
N SER A 333 3.13 -14.89 -2.57
CA SER A 333 2.37 -14.76 -1.32
C SER A 333 1.30 -15.85 -1.15
N GLN A 334 0.82 -16.45 -2.24
CA GLN A 334 -0.12 -17.58 -2.17
C GLN A 334 0.59 -18.90 -1.87
N ASN A 335 1.91 -18.97 -2.10
CA ASN A 335 2.75 -20.12 -1.72
C ASN A 335 3.31 -20.03 -0.28
N ARG A 336 3.27 -18.86 0.32
CA ARG A 336 3.61 -18.64 1.72
C ARG A 336 2.36 -18.08 2.36
N GLY A 337 1.75 -18.79 3.31
CA GLY A 337 0.61 -18.28 4.08
C GLY A 337 0.86 -16.81 4.44
N ASN A 338 -0.14 -15.98 4.24
CA ASN A 338 0.00 -14.52 4.33
C ASN A 338 0.28 -14.10 5.77
N LYS A 339 1.56 -13.98 6.14
CA LYS A 339 2.01 -13.64 7.52
C LYS A 339 1.76 -12.18 7.92
N ASN A 340 0.93 -11.43 7.22
CA ASN A 340 0.98 -9.96 7.31
C ASN A 340 -0.32 -9.24 7.70
N ASN A 341 -1.40 -9.95 8.06
CA ASN A 341 -2.58 -9.34 8.67
C ASN A 341 -2.96 -10.14 9.91
N ASP A 342 -2.84 -9.51 11.07
CA ASP A 342 -3.20 -10.09 12.38
C ASP A 342 -4.72 -10.36 12.52
N ASP A 343 -5.53 -10.01 11.51
CA ASP A 343 -6.99 -10.02 11.56
C ASP A 343 -7.68 -11.02 10.62
N GLU A 344 -6.97 -11.69 9.70
CA GLU A 344 -7.61 -12.67 8.81
C GLU A 344 -7.23 -14.09 9.22
N THR A 345 -8.22 -14.98 9.29
CA THR A 345 -8.02 -16.44 9.35
C THR A 345 -7.09 -16.82 8.20
N GLU A 346 -5.92 -17.37 8.51
CA GLU A 346 -5.03 -17.90 7.49
C GLU A 346 -5.78 -18.98 6.72
N ASP A 347 -5.95 -18.80 5.40
CA ASP A 347 -6.54 -19.88 4.57
C ASP A 347 -5.63 -21.10 4.68
N VAL A 348 -6.21 -22.21 5.11
CA VAL A 348 -5.48 -23.48 5.23
C VAL A 348 -5.10 -23.97 3.84
N LYS A 349 -3.88 -24.43 3.68
CA LYS A 349 -3.45 -25.07 2.44
C LYS A 349 -4.31 -26.30 2.20
N CYS A 350 -4.92 -26.36 1.03
CA CYS A 350 -5.83 -27.40 0.64
C CYS A 350 -5.43 -27.94 -0.74
N ASP A 351 -5.30 -29.23 -0.85
CA ASP A 351 -5.11 -29.93 -2.11
C ASP A 351 -6.46 -30.35 -2.74
N ALA A 352 -6.41 -30.95 -3.92
CA ALA A 352 -7.61 -31.38 -4.63
C ALA A 352 -8.39 -32.48 -3.86
N ALA A 353 -7.67 -33.39 -3.17
CA ALA A 353 -8.32 -34.45 -2.41
C ALA A 353 -9.06 -33.90 -1.20
N MET A 354 -8.43 -32.98 -0.47
CA MET A 354 -9.08 -32.29 0.65
C MET A 354 -10.29 -31.47 0.18
N LEU A 355 -10.19 -30.81 -0.99
CA LEU A 355 -11.31 -30.04 -1.55
C LEU A 355 -12.53 -30.92 -1.83
N GLU A 356 -12.35 -32.13 -2.36
CA GLU A 356 -13.45 -33.09 -2.59
C GLU A 356 -14.12 -33.51 -1.28
N LEU A 357 -13.36 -33.73 -0.22
CA LEU A 357 -13.89 -34.03 1.11
C LEU A 357 -14.70 -32.87 1.66
N LEU A 358 -14.15 -31.64 1.58
CA LEU A 358 -14.82 -30.41 2.02
C LEU A 358 -16.12 -30.16 1.26
N GLN A 359 -16.20 -30.53 -0.02
CA GLN A 359 -17.41 -30.37 -0.81
C GLN A 359 -18.52 -31.33 -0.38
N LYS A 360 -18.20 -32.49 0.21
CA LYS A 360 -19.18 -33.48 0.69
C LYS A 360 -19.76 -33.11 2.04
N LEU A 361 -19.09 -32.26 2.83
CA LEU A 361 -19.55 -31.84 4.16
C LEU A 361 -20.93 -31.19 4.14
N LYS A 362 -21.69 -31.41 5.22
CA LYS A 362 -23.00 -30.82 5.48
C LYS A 362 -23.05 -30.23 6.90
N LYS A 363 -24.02 -29.35 7.15
CA LYS A 363 -24.31 -28.90 8.51
C LYS A 363 -24.82 -30.11 9.31
N GLY A 364 -24.35 -30.25 10.54
CA GLY A 364 -24.63 -31.39 11.42
C GLY A 364 -23.55 -32.49 11.38
N ASP A 365 -22.65 -32.48 10.37
CA ASP A 365 -21.55 -33.44 10.36
C ASP A 365 -20.59 -33.17 11.53
N ILE A 366 -19.97 -34.24 12.01
CA ILE A 366 -19.02 -34.18 13.13
C ILE A 366 -17.60 -34.20 12.57
N ILE A 367 -16.79 -33.27 13.05
CA ILE A 367 -15.34 -33.19 12.80
C ILE A 367 -14.62 -33.47 14.12
N GLN A 368 -13.69 -34.39 14.10
CA GLN A 368 -12.89 -34.74 15.28
C GLN A 368 -11.69 -33.79 15.40
N ALA A 369 -11.61 -33.09 16.53
CA ALA A 369 -10.43 -32.32 16.92
C ALA A 369 -9.54 -33.23 17.81
N GLY A 370 -8.36 -33.59 17.31
CA GLY A 370 -7.45 -34.51 18.01
C GLY A 370 -6.48 -33.80 18.96
N GLU A 371 -6.26 -32.50 18.79
CA GLU A 371 -5.29 -31.74 19.59
C GLU A 371 -5.71 -30.28 19.68
N PHE A 372 -5.74 -29.73 20.91
CA PHE A 372 -5.90 -28.29 21.15
C PHE A 372 -4.59 -27.69 21.64
N PHE A 373 -4.26 -26.49 21.21
CA PHE A 373 -3.06 -25.81 21.64
C PHE A 373 -3.22 -24.29 21.66
N VAL A 374 -2.41 -23.65 22.51
CA VAL A 374 -2.31 -22.19 22.56
C VAL A 374 -1.19 -21.72 21.64
N LYS A 375 -1.50 -20.81 20.73
CA LYS A 375 -0.51 -20.16 19.86
C LYS A 375 -0.30 -18.73 20.34
N GLU A 376 0.88 -18.44 20.88
CA GLU A 376 1.27 -17.08 21.21
C GLU A 376 1.46 -16.26 19.92
N GLY A 377 0.84 -15.11 19.87
CA GLY A 377 1.04 -14.08 18.89
C GLY A 377 1.52 -12.80 19.57
N LYS A 378 2.07 -11.88 18.78
CA LYS A 378 2.48 -10.57 19.28
C LYS A 378 2.06 -9.52 18.27
N THR A 379 1.52 -8.42 18.77
CA THR A 379 1.23 -7.28 17.90
C THR A 379 2.51 -6.78 17.26
N SER A 380 2.44 -6.29 16.04
CA SER A 380 3.58 -5.76 15.31
C SER A 380 3.39 -4.28 14.96
N PRO A 381 4.46 -3.48 14.97
CA PRO A 381 4.37 -2.08 14.58
C PRO A 381 4.04 -1.96 13.08
N PRO A 382 3.50 -0.81 12.65
CA PRO A 382 3.28 -0.57 11.23
C PRO A 382 4.61 -0.66 10.47
N LYS A 383 4.56 -1.17 9.24
CA LYS A 383 5.78 -1.34 8.42
C LYS A 383 6.32 0.02 7.98
N ARG A 384 7.66 0.14 7.97
CA ARG A 384 8.31 1.30 7.34
C ARG A 384 7.94 1.38 5.86
N TYR A 385 7.88 2.59 5.35
CA TYR A 385 7.74 2.77 3.91
C TYR A 385 8.99 2.24 3.19
N ASN A 386 8.77 1.57 2.07
CA ASN A 386 9.79 1.43 1.03
C ASN A 386 9.51 2.46 -0.07
N SER A 387 10.46 2.64 -0.99
CA SER A 387 10.35 3.65 -2.04
C SER A 387 9.07 3.52 -2.87
N GLY A 388 8.66 2.31 -3.22
CA GLY A 388 7.43 2.06 -3.97
C GLY A 388 6.17 2.30 -3.14
N SER A 389 6.10 1.78 -1.91
CA SER A 389 4.94 1.98 -1.04
C SER A 389 4.74 3.44 -0.62
N LEU A 390 5.81 4.22 -0.54
CA LEU A 390 5.70 5.67 -0.30
C LEU A 390 5.08 6.39 -1.50
N ILE A 391 5.46 6.05 -2.73
CA ILE A 391 4.84 6.62 -3.93
C ILE A 391 3.34 6.33 -3.95
N LEU A 392 2.92 5.10 -3.63
CA LEU A 392 1.50 4.76 -3.51
C LEU A 392 0.81 5.51 -2.35
N ALA A 393 1.49 5.69 -1.22
CA ALA A 393 0.95 6.47 -0.11
C ALA A 393 0.76 7.95 -0.49
N MET A 394 1.65 8.52 -1.30
CA MET A 394 1.47 9.87 -1.86
C MET A 394 0.27 9.94 -2.80
N GLU A 395 0.09 8.95 -3.68
CA GLU A 395 -1.07 8.86 -4.58
C GLU A 395 -2.39 8.72 -3.80
N ASN A 396 -2.38 8.00 -2.70
CA ASN A 396 -3.55 7.74 -1.86
C ASN A 396 -3.64 8.63 -0.62
N ALA A 397 -2.88 9.73 -0.57
CA ALA A 397 -2.79 10.60 0.61
C ALA A 397 -4.14 11.20 1.05
N GLY A 398 -5.14 11.22 0.18
CA GLY A 398 -6.51 11.59 0.53
C GLY A 398 -7.10 10.76 1.67
N GLN A 399 -6.69 9.50 1.83
CA GLN A 399 -7.15 8.65 2.92
C GLN A 399 -6.72 9.14 4.31
N LEU A 400 -5.71 10.01 4.39
CA LEU A 400 -5.22 10.62 5.63
C LEU A 400 -5.99 11.89 6.01
N ILE A 401 -6.92 12.35 5.19
CA ILE A 401 -7.71 13.56 5.40
C ILE A 401 -9.07 13.18 5.97
N GLU A 402 -9.42 13.74 7.12
CA GLU A 402 -10.71 13.51 7.79
C GLU A 402 -11.86 14.23 7.08
N ASP A 403 -11.63 15.44 6.59
CA ASP A 403 -12.61 16.25 5.86
C ASP A 403 -12.95 15.61 4.50
N GLU A 404 -14.22 15.25 4.32
CA GLU A 404 -14.67 14.53 3.12
C GLU A 404 -14.56 15.36 1.84
N GLU A 405 -14.79 16.68 1.91
CA GLU A 405 -14.70 17.56 0.75
C GLU A 405 -13.26 17.71 0.29
N LEU A 406 -12.34 17.95 1.22
CA LEU A 406 -10.90 18.03 0.92
C LEU A 406 -10.34 16.67 0.51
N ARG A 407 -10.83 15.58 1.08
CA ARG A 407 -10.48 14.22 0.65
C ARG A 407 -10.90 13.97 -0.79
N ALA A 408 -12.10 14.39 -1.18
CA ALA A 408 -12.61 14.25 -2.54
C ALA A 408 -11.76 15.04 -3.55
N GLN A 409 -11.21 16.20 -3.15
CA GLN A 409 -10.40 17.07 -4.00
C GLN A 409 -9.10 16.41 -4.48
N ILE A 410 -8.43 15.60 -3.64
CA ILE A 410 -7.20 14.90 -4.03
C ILE A 410 -7.42 13.39 -4.26
N LYS A 411 -8.70 12.97 -4.35
CA LYS A 411 -9.03 11.59 -4.67
C LYS A 411 -8.60 11.26 -6.10
N GLY A 412 -7.65 10.34 -6.23
CA GLY A 412 -7.13 9.89 -7.53
C GLY A 412 -5.91 10.68 -8.03
N SER A 413 -5.63 11.88 -7.52
CA SER A 413 -4.40 12.63 -7.81
C SER A 413 -3.37 12.53 -6.68
N GLY A 414 -3.83 12.49 -5.42
CA GLY A 414 -2.96 12.44 -4.24
C GLY A 414 -2.17 13.73 -4.02
N ILE A 415 -1.00 13.61 -3.38
CA ILE A 415 -0.03 14.70 -3.22
C ILE A 415 1.14 14.52 -4.19
N GLY A 416 1.54 15.60 -4.86
CA GLY A 416 2.44 15.56 -5.99
C GLY A 416 1.82 14.87 -7.21
N THR A 417 2.34 15.18 -8.38
CA THR A 417 1.92 14.56 -9.65
C THR A 417 2.74 13.31 -9.94
N SER A 418 2.26 12.45 -10.84
CA SER A 418 3.03 11.31 -11.36
C SER A 418 4.43 11.71 -11.84
N ALA A 419 4.57 12.92 -12.41
CA ALA A 419 5.85 13.44 -12.87
C ALA A 419 6.82 13.83 -11.75
N THR A 420 6.33 14.24 -10.57
CA THR A 420 7.14 14.89 -9.52
C THR A 420 7.41 14.02 -8.29
N ARG A 421 6.61 12.98 -8.04
CA ARG A 421 6.73 12.14 -6.82
C ARG A 421 8.13 11.54 -6.64
N ALA A 422 8.70 10.95 -7.69
CA ALA A 422 10.04 10.37 -7.64
C ALA A 422 11.13 11.43 -7.39
N GLU A 423 11.00 12.62 -8.01
CA GLU A 423 11.90 13.75 -7.80
C GLU A 423 11.84 14.31 -6.39
N ILE A 424 10.64 14.37 -5.78
CA ILE A 424 10.45 14.78 -4.38
C ILE A 424 11.21 13.83 -3.45
N LEU A 425 11.10 12.53 -3.67
CA LEU A 425 11.83 11.53 -2.89
C LEU A 425 13.34 11.71 -3.04
N LYS A 426 13.82 11.90 -4.26
CA LYS A 426 15.23 12.18 -4.54
C LYS A 426 15.71 13.47 -3.85
N LYS A 427 14.94 14.56 -3.92
CA LYS A 427 15.26 15.82 -3.23
C LYS A 427 15.39 15.64 -1.71
N LEU A 428 14.54 14.83 -1.09
CA LEU A 428 14.63 14.54 0.35
C LEU A 428 15.92 13.75 0.69
N ILE A 429 16.33 12.82 -0.18
CA ILE A 429 17.60 12.08 -0.03
C ILE A 429 18.80 13.03 -0.20
N ASP A 430 18.83 13.82 -1.27
CA ASP A 430 19.92 14.75 -1.60
C ASP A 430 20.12 15.82 -0.51
N LYS A 431 19.03 16.23 0.14
CA LYS A 431 19.08 17.15 1.30
C LYS A 431 19.51 16.47 2.60
N GLY A 432 19.66 15.16 2.59
CA GLY A 432 19.99 14.39 3.79
C GLY A 432 18.88 14.32 4.84
N TYR A 433 17.61 14.54 4.46
CA TYR A 433 16.47 14.45 5.38
C TYR A 433 16.00 13.01 5.60
N ILE A 434 16.21 12.17 4.60
CA ILE A 434 15.90 10.74 4.63
C ILE A 434 17.04 9.92 4.07
N ARG A 435 17.05 8.63 4.39
CA ARG A 435 17.94 7.62 3.80
C ARG A 435 17.14 6.55 3.10
N LEU A 436 17.65 6.10 1.96
CA LEU A 436 17.12 4.98 1.21
C LEU A 436 18.13 3.83 1.26
N ASN A 437 17.71 2.67 1.73
CA ASN A 437 18.52 1.46 1.66
C ASN A 437 18.43 0.87 0.24
N GLY A 438 19.55 0.83 -0.48
CA GLY A 438 19.60 0.39 -1.88
C GLY A 438 19.17 -1.07 -2.09
N LYS A 439 19.40 -1.96 -1.10
CA LYS A 439 19.06 -3.40 -1.23
C LYS A 439 17.59 -3.69 -0.89
N THR A 440 17.05 -3.05 0.14
CA THR A 440 15.68 -3.31 0.64
C THR A 440 14.68 -2.30 0.13
N GLN A 441 15.16 -1.16 -0.39
CA GLN A 441 14.37 0.02 -0.75
C GLN A 441 13.60 0.63 0.45
N ILE A 442 13.97 0.29 1.69
CA ILE A 442 13.37 0.86 2.90
C ILE A 442 13.86 2.29 3.10
N ILE A 443 12.93 3.17 3.46
CA ILE A 443 13.16 4.58 3.75
C ILE A 443 13.10 4.80 5.26
N THR A 444 14.09 5.54 5.77
CA THR A 444 14.11 6.01 7.17
C THR A 444 14.45 7.49 7.22
N PRO A 445 13.96 8.25 8.21
CA PRO A 445 14.42 9.61 8.41
C PRO A 445 15.88 9.62 8.85
N THR A 446 16.55 10.75 8.73
CA THR A 446 17.83 11.05 9.37
C THR A 446 17.58 11.89 10.62
N LEU A 447 18.60 12.04 11.48
CA LEU A 447 18.52 12.97 12.59
C LEU A 447 18.18 14.38 12.12
N LEU A 448 18.87 14.88 11.07
CA LEU A 448 18.57 16.17 10.47
C LEU A 448 17.11 16.25 9.98
N GLY A 449 16.62 15.20 9.34
CA GLY A 449 15.23 15.14 8.88
C GLY A 449 14.22 15.23 10.02
N GLU A 450 14.46 14.56 11.15
CA GLU A 450 13.59 14.68 12.33
C GLU A 450 13.66 16.05 12.97
N MET A 451 14.86 16.65 13.07
CA MET A 451 15.01 18.00 13.61
C MET A 451 14.26 19.03 12.75
N ILE A 452 14.31 18.90 11.41
CA ILE A 452 13.55 19.76 10.51
C ILE A 452 12.04 19.54 10.67
N TYR A 453 11.59 18.29 10.84
CA TYR A 453 10.20 18.00 11.17
C TYR A 453 9.77 18.74 12.44
N ASP A 454 10.56 18.69 13.52
CA ASP A 454 10.23 19.34 14.79
C ASP A 454 10.20 20.88 14.65
N VAL A 455 11.13 21.45 13.88
CA VAL A 455 11.12 22.89 13.54
C VAL A 455 9.82 23.27 12.81
N VAL A 456 9.42 22.49 11.80
CA VAL A 456 8.19 22.75 11.04
C VAL A 456 6.95 22.55 11.90
N ALA A 457 6.93 21.53 12.76
CA ALA A 457 5.83 21.28 13.71
C ALA A 457 5.65 22.44 14.71
N ALA A 458 6.76 23.04 15.15
CA ALA A 458 6.76 24.18 16.08
C ALA A 458 6.50 25.55 15.41
N SER A 459 6.43 25.60 14.07
CA SER A 459 6.31 26.86 13.30
C SER A 459 5.17 26.84 12.29
N ILE A 460 5.30 26.08 11.23
CA ILE A 460 4.33 25.98 10.11
C ILE A 460 3.80 24.57 10.01
N LYS A 461 3.20 24.05 11.08
CA LYS A 461 2.76 22.65 11.22
C LYS A 461 1.92 22.10 10.06
N TYR A 462 1.13 22.96 9.43
CA TYR A 462 0.25 22.56 8.33
C TYR A 462 1.00 22.06 7.09
N LEU A 463 2.29 22.41 6.92
CA LEU A 463 3.12 21.83 5.87
C LEU A 463 3.37 20.32 6.04
N LEU A 464 3.16 19.79 7.24
CA LEU A 464 3.32 18.36 7.54
C LEU A 464 2.05 17.54 7.27
N ASP A 465 0.99 18.18 6.76
CA ASP A 465 -0.33 17.58 6.61
C ASP A 465 -0.81 17.69 5.15
N PRO A 466 -1.35 16.61 4.54
CA PRO A 466 -1.89 16.65 3.19
C PRO A 466 -3.10 17.58 3.03
N THR A 467 -3.79 17.93 4.12
CA THR A 467 -4.94 18.83 4.15
C THR A 467 -4.61 20.20 3.56
N LEU A 468 -3.41 20.73 3.84
CA LEU A 468 -2.97 22.00 3.24
C LEU A 468 -2.89 21.89 1.71
N THR A 469 -2.27 20.80 1.20
CA THR A 469 -2.20 20.57 -0.24
C THR A 469 -3.59 20.45 -0.86
N ALA A 470 -4.49 19.68 -0.26
CA ALA A 470 -5.87 19.52 -0.74
C ALA A 470 -6.63 20.86 -0.78
N SER A 471 -6.46 21.71 0.23
CA SER A 471 -7.10 23.02 0.29
C SER A 471 -6.65 23.95 -0.85
N TRP A 472 -5.35 23.94 -1.18
CA TRP A 472 -4.83 24.74 -2.30
C TRP A 472 -5.21 24.15 -3.65
N GLU A 473 -5.21 22.82 -3.82
CA GLU A 473 -5.70 22.16 -5.05
C GLU A 473 -7.18 22.48 -5.32
N LYS A 474 -8.01 22.58 -4.26
CA LYS A 474 -9.41 23.05 -4.39
C LYS A 474 -9.47 24.46 -4.98
N GLY A 475 -8.61 25.35 -4.51
CA GLY A 475 -8.52 26.71 -5.06
C GLY A 475 -8.06 26.73 -6.52
N LEU A 476 -7.09 25.88 -6.90
CA LEU A 476 -6.64 25.73 -8.30
C LEU A 476 -7.74 25.19 -9.21
N THR A 477 -8.54 24.24 -8.73
CA THR A 477 -9.73 23.77 -9.46
C THR A 477 -10.70 24.91 -9.71
N GLY A 478 -10.94 25.77 -8.69
CA GLY A 478 -11.78 26.96 -8.85
C GLY A 478 -11.24 27.97 -9.88
N VAL A 479 -9.91 28.04 -10.04
CA VAL A 479 -9.32 28.84 -11.14
C VAL A 479 -9.53 28.18 -12.50
N ALA A 480 -9.40 26.86 -12.59
CA ALA A 480 -9.57 26.11 -13.83
C ALA A 480 -11.02 26.19 -14.35
N ASP A 481 -12.01 26.11 -13.47
CA ASP A 481 -13.44 26.22 -13.81
C ASP A 481 -13.97 27.68 -13.82
N SER A 482 -13.08 28.66 -13.61
CA SER A 482 -13.39 30.10 -13.60
C SER A 482 -14.32 30.54 -12.45
N SER A 483 -14.52 29.74 -11.41
CA SER A 483 -15.28 30.14 -10.22
C SER A 483 -14.46 31.07 -9.30
N ILE A 484 -13.14 31.05 -9.42
CA ILE A 484 -12.20 31.96 -8.73
C ILE A 484 -11.29 32.58 -9.79
N SER A 485 -11.06 33.91 -9.73
CA SER A 485 -10.09 34.53 -10.63
C SER A 485 -8.66 34.21 -10.22
N SER A 486 -7.74 34.12 -11.21
CA SER A 486 -6.32 33.93 -10.97
C SER A 486 -5.75 34.99 -10.01
N ARG A 487 -6.22 36.22 -10.11
CA ARG A 487 -5.80 37.33 -9.24
C ARG A 487 -6.25 37.11 -7.80
N GLU A 488 -7.51 36.78 -7.60
CA GLU A 488 -8.05 36.47 -6.26
C GLU A 488 -7.29 35.33 -5.59
N TYR A 489 -6.99 34.25 -6.35
CA TYR A 489 -6.20 33.15 -5.85
C TYR A 489 -4.79 33.59 -5.42
N LEU A 490 -4.10 34.37 -6.26
CA LEU A 490 -2.75 34.87 -5.96
C LEU A 490 -2.74 35.83 -4.78
N ASP A 491 -3.73 36.70 -4.64
CA ASP A 491 -3.87 37.61 -3.49
C ASP A 491 -4.06 36.81 -2.18
N LYS A 492 -4.87 35.74 -2.20
CA LYS A 492 -5.03 34.82 -1.06
C LYS A 492 -3.73 34.10 -0.72
N LEU A 493 -3.01 33.63 -1.73
CA LEU A 493 -1.71 32.96 -1.57
C LEU A 493 -0.66 33.90 -0.95
N GLU A 494 -0.48 35.10 -1.51
CA GLU A 494 0.46 36.10 -1.02
C GLU A 494 0.13 36.52 0.41
N GLY A 495 -1.15 36.71 0.70
CA GLY A 495 -1.64 37.00 2.05
C GLY A 495 -1.36 35.85 3.04
N TYR A 496 -1.55 34.60 2.63
CA TYR A 496 -1.23 33.43 3.45
C TYR A 496 0.27 33.33 3.74
N VAL A 497 1.11 33.41 2.71
CA VAL A 497 2.56 33.33 2.84
C VAL A 497 3.09 34.44 3.74
N THR A 498 2.62 35.68 3.53
CA THR A 498 3.00 36.84 4.34
C THR A 498 2.65 36.66 5.81
N ARG A 499 1.40 36.32 6.12
CA ARG A 499 0.95 36.10 7.51
C ARG A 499 1.76 35.01 8.20
N ARG A 500 2.00 33.87 7.53
CA ARG A 500 2.78 32.75 8.11
C ARG A 500 4.25 33.11 8.32
N THR A 501 4.85 33.80 7.36
CA THR A 501 6.25 34.28 7.48
C THR A 501 6.41 35.25 8.64
N LEU A 502 5.49 36.21 8.80
CA LEU A 502 5.52 37.15 9.90
C LEU A 502 5.31 36.45 11.25
N ALA A 503 4.36 35.53 11.33
CA ALA A 503 4.13 34.76 12.55
C ALA A 503 5.40 33.99 12.99
N VAL A 504 6.10 33.34 12.07
CA VAL A 504 7.36 32.65 12.37
C VAL A 504 8.44 33.62 12.87
N LYS A 505 8.53 34.83 12.28
CA LYS A 505 9.49 35.84 12.72
C LYS A 505 9.25 36.30 14.16
N GLN A 506 8.00 36.44 14.56
CA GLN A 506 7.60 36.97 15.87
C GLN A 506 7.74 35.96 17.01
N VAL A 507 7.59 34.67 16.75
CA VAL A 507 7.68 33.61 17.78
C VAL A 507 9.12 33.35 18.18
N ASN A 508 9.41 33.33 19.50
CA ASN A 508 10.73 32.99 20.05
C ASN A 508 10.67 31.66 20.81
N ASN A 509 10.63 30.56 20.06
CA ASN A 509 10.47 29.20 20.60
C ASN A 509 11.65 28.27 20.33
N GLN A 510 12.79 28.78 19.89
CA GLN A 510 13.98 27.97 19.53
C GLN A 510 14.46 27.12 20.72
N TYR A 511 14.37 27.63 21.95
CA TYR A 511 14.75 26.92 23.16
C TYR A 511 13.87 25.71 23.46
N MET A 512 12.62 25.72 22.98
CA MET A 512 11.68 24.61 23.18
C MET A 512 12.01 23.39 22.31
N LEU A 513 12.87 23.54 21.30
CA LEU A 513 13.22 22.46 20.38
C LEU A 513 14.24 21.48 20.99
N ARG A 514 15.00 21.90 22.02
CA ARG A 514 16.07 21.07 22.58
C ARG A 514 15.59 19.70 23.06
N PRO A 515 14.51 19.55 23.83
CA PRO A 515 14.00 18.24 24.24
C PRO A 515 13.62 17.33 23.07
N TYR A 516 13.04 17.90 21.99
CA TYR A 516 12.67 17.14 20.80
C TYR A 516 13.91 16.64 20.05
N PHE A 517 14.94 17.49 19.94
CA PHE A 517 16.22 17.12 19.33
C PHE A 517 16.94 16.04 20.14
N ASP A 518 16.95 16.16 21.47
CA ASP A 518 17.55 15.16 22.37
C ASP A 518 16.81 13.81 22.24
N TYR A 519 15.47 13.83 22.18
CA TYR A 519 14.66 12.64 21.93
C TYR A 519 15.01 12.01 20.57
N ALA A 520 14.98 12.78 19.49
CA ALA A 520 15.35 12.27 18.17
C ALA A 520 16.77 11.70 18.18
N ALA A 521 17.76 12.43 18.70
CA ALA A 521 19.16 12.03 18.70
C ALA A 521 19.42 10.71 19.46
N SER A 522 18.60 10.36 20.44
CA SER A 522 18.73 9.10 21.18
C SER A 522 18.65 7.85 20.30
N PHE A 523 18.04 7.94 19.12
CA PHE A 523 17.89 6.85 18.16
C PHE A 523 18.94 6.81 17.05
N TYR A 524 19.86 7.79 17.01
CA TYR A 524 20.89 7.92 15.96
C TYR A 524 22.33 7.80 16.51
N LYS A 525 22.52 6.91 17.47
CA LYS A 525 23.84 6.61 18.03
C LYS A 525 24.71 5.82 17.09
#